data_02760acc984bdcab9e58c49812f7e867
#
_entry.id   02760acc984bdcab9e58c49812f7e867
#
_cell.length_a   1.000
_cell.length_b   1.000
_cell.length_c   1.000
_cell.angle_alpha   90.00
_cell.angle_beta   90.00
_cell.angle_gamma   90.00
#
_symmetry.space_group_name_H-M   'P 1'
#
loop_
_entity.id
_entity.type
_entity.pdbx_description
1 polymer ?
#
loop_
_entity_poly.entity_id
_entity_poly.type
_entity_poly.pdbx_seq_one_letter_code
_entity_poly.pdbx_strand_id
1 'polypeptide(L)'
;MLSTHYNPVSAQDYIPRSLLKQVQLQRLQRIVAHEYNNVEFYRRRMDEKGVKPADIHSLSDISKLPFMMKKDLRDTYPFGLFALDMKQVVRLHASSGTTGKPIVVGYTK
;
A
#
# COMPACT_ATOMS: atom_id res chain seq x y z
N MET A 1 -1.48 18.34 30.03
CA MET A 1 -1.03 19.65 29.53
C MET A 1 -0.38 19.46 28.18
N LEU A 2 -0.85 20.17 27.18
CA LEU A 2 -0.24 20.08 25.85
C LEU A 2 1.17 20.68 25.90
N SER A 3 2.10 19.99 25.25
CA SER A 3 3.45 20.49 25.11
C SER A 3 3.48 21.81 24.36
N THR A 4 4.33 22.76 24.76
CA THR A 4 4.57 23.99 24.00
C THR A 4 5.20 23.70 22.63
N HIS A 5 5.66 22.45 22.42
CA HIS A 5 6.28 22.00 21.17
C HIS A 5 5.33 21.19 20.29
N TYR A 6 4.01 21.27 20.54
CA TYR A 6 3.03 20.59 19.72
C TYR A 6 3.14 21.04 18.27
N ASN A 7 3.30 20.07 17.38
CA ASN A 7 3.36 20.31 15.93
C ASN A 7 2.09 19.76 15.28
N PRO A 8 1.32 20.59 14.57
CA PRO A 8 0.10 20.12 13.89
C PRO A 8 0.32 18.94 12.94
N VAL A 9 1.50 18.80 12.38
CA VAL A 9 1.85 17.66 11.52
C VAL A 9 1.78 16.33 12.29
N SER A 10 2.06 16.37 13.59
CA SER A 10 2.01 15.20 14.48
C SER A 10 0.66 15.03 15.17
N ALA A 11 -0.37 15.76 14.78
CA ALA A 11 -1.66 15.75 15.45
C ALA A 11 -2.27 14.35 15.57
N GLN A 12 -2.04 13.48 14.57
CA GLN A 12 -2.58 12.13 14.57
C GLN A 12 -1.96 11.23 15.65
N ASP A 13 -0.79 11.58 16.17
CA ASP A 13 -0.14 10.82 17.24
C ASP A 13 -0.84 11.00 18.58
N TYR A 14 -1.70 12.02 18.69
CA TYR A 14 -2.36 12.41 19.94
C TYR A 14 -3.87 12.17 19.93
N ILE A 15 -4.43 11.60 18.88
CA ILE A 15 -5.86 11.30 18.82
C ILE A 15 -6.19 10.04 19.63
N PRO A 16 -7.44 9.93 20.15
CA PRO A 16 -7.86 8.72 20.86
C PRO A 16 -7.68 7.44 20.01
N ARG A 17 -7.34 6.34 20.66
CA ARG A 17 -7.09 5.05 19.99
C ARG A 17 -8.25 4.61 19.12
N SER A 18 -9.48 4.77 19.58
CA SER A 18 -10.67 4.40 18.81
C SER A 18 -10.78 5.18 17.51
N LEU A 19 -10.49 6.48 17.56
CA LEU A 19 -10.51 7.34 16.38
C LEU A 19 -9.36 7.01 15.45
N LEU A 20 -8.17 6.73 15.98
CA LEU A 20 -7.02 6.30 15.20
C LEU A 20 -7.34 5.01 14.42
N LYS A 21 -7.98 4.04 15.06
CA LYS A 21 -8.39 2.79 14.41
C LYS A 21 -9.34 3.04 13.25
N GLN A 22 -10.26 3.98 13.39
CA GLN A 22 -11.19 4.35 12.31
C GLN A 22 -10.43 4.94 11.11
N VAL A 23 -9.47 5.83 11.37
CA VAL A 23 -8.63 6.42 10.33
C VAL A 23 -7.81 5.34 9.62
N GLN A 24 -7.21 4.44 10.39
CA GLN A 24 -6.43 3.34 9.84
C GLN A 24 -7.28 2.42 8.98
N LEU A 25 -8.50 2.10 9.42
CA LEU A 25 -9.41 1.26 8.64
C LEU A 25 -9.80 1.92 7.32
N GLN A 26 -10.15 3.20 7.35
CA GLN A 26 -10.49 3.92 6.13
C GLN A 26 -9.33 3.93 5.13
N ARG A 27 -8.12 4.15 5.62
CA ARG A 27 -6.92 4.14 4.78
C ARG A 27 -6.64 2.76 4.23
N LEU A 28 -6.80 1.72 5.05
CA LEU A 28 -6.63 0.33 4.59
C LEU A 28 -7.63 0.00 3.50
N GLN A 29 -8.90 0.30 3.70
CA GLN A 29 -9.95 0.06 2.70
C GLN A 29 -9.65 0.78 1.39
N ARG A 30 -9.19 2.02 1.48
CA ARG A 30 -8.85 2.83 0.31
C ARG A 30 -7.68 2.22 -0.48
N ILE A 31 -6.60 1.85 0.21
CA ILE A 31 -5.43 1.31 -0.47
C ILE A 31 -5.72 -0.07 -1.07
N VAL A 32 -6.48 -0.91 -0.37
CA VAL A 32 -6.85 -2.23 -0.90
C VAL A 32 -7.69 -2.10 -2.16
N ALA A 33 -8.67 -1.19 -2.16
CA ALA A 33 -9.49 -0.95 -3.35
C ALA A 33 -8.65 -0.38 -4.51
N HIS A 34 -7.74 0.54 -4.20
CA HIS A 34 -6.86 1.14 -5.20
C HIS A 34 -5.94 0.09 -5.84
N GLU A 35 -5.32 -0.75 -5.03
CA GLU A 35 -4.45 -1.82 -5.52
C GLU A 35 -5.24 -2.86 -6.32
N TYR A 36 -6.41 -3.26 -5.86
CA TYR A 36 -7.25 -4.22 -6.56
C TYR A 36 -7.67 -3.70 -7.92
N ASN A 37 -8.04 -2.43 -8.02
CA ASN A 37 -8.55 -1.84 -9.25
C ASN A 37 -7.43 -1.51 -10.26
N ASN A 38 -6.21 -1.26 -9.80
CA ASN A 38 -5.14 -0.72 -10.63
C ASN A 38 -3.93 -1.65 -10.81
N VAL A 39 -3.78 -2.69 -9.98
CA VAL A 39 -2.66 -3.62 -10.07
C VAL A 39 -3.19 -5.01 -10.35
N GLU A 40 -3.05 -5.46 -11.60
CA GLU A 40 -3.56 -6.77 -12.03
C GLU A 40 -2.97 -7.92 -11.22
N PHE A 41 -1.68 -7.88 -10.93
CA PHE A 41 -1.01 -8.89 -10.12
C PHE A 41 -1.69 -9.07 -8.76
N TYR A 42 -1.98 -7.96 -8.07
CA TYR A 42 -2.59 -7.99 -6.76
C TYR A 42 -4.05 -8.43 -6.82
N ARG A 43 -4.79 -7.93 -7.81
CA ARG A 43 -6.17 -8.34 -8.05
C ARG A 43 -6.27 -9.84 -8.27
N ARG A 44 -5.38 -10.40 -9.09
CA ARG A 44 -5.36 -11.84 -9.36
C ARG A 44 -5.12 -12.64 -8.07
N ARG A 45 -4.18 -12.19 -7.24
CA ARG A 45 -3.90 -12.83 -5.96
C ARG A 45 -5.07 -12.78 -5.00
N MET A 46 -5.76 -11.65 -4.94
CA MET A 46 -6.96 -11.51 -4.13
C MET A 46 -8.09 -12.42 -4.65
N ASP A 47 -8.30 -12.45 -5.96
CA ASP A 47 -9.33 -13.30 -6.55
C ASP A 47 -9.06 -14.78 -6.31
N GLU A 48 -7.82 -15.22 -6.44
CA GLU A 48 -7.43 -16.60 -6.14
C GLU A 48 -7.70 -16.97 -4.68
N LYS A 49 -7.55 -16.03 -3.78
CA LYS A 49 -7.81 -16.22 -2.35
C LYS A 49 -9.30 -16.06 -1.99
N GLY A 50 -10.11 -15.62 -2.95
CA GLY A 50 -11.53 -15.38 -2.73
C GLY A 50 -11.86 -14.15 -1.91
N VAL A 51 -10.97 -13.15 -1.93
CA VAL A 51 -11.12 -11.91 -1.16
C VAL A 51 -11.35 -10.74 -2.09
N LYS A 52 -12.34 -9.91 -1.76
CA LYS A 52 -12.63 -8.66 -2.46
C LYS A 52 -12.38 -7.47 -1.54
N PRO A 53 -12.16 -6.26 -2.09
CA PRO A 53 -11.97 -5.07 -1.25
C PRO A 53 -13.11 -4.84 -0.25
N ALA A 54 -14.35 -5.19 -0.63
CA ALA A 54 -15.53 -5.05 0.24
C ALA A 54 -15.48 -5.98 1.45
N ASP A 55 -14.62 -6.98 1.48
CA ASP A 55 -14.50 -7.92 2.60
C ASP A 55 -13.69 -7.36 3.77
N ILE A 56 -13.07 -6.21 3.59
CA ILE A 56 -12.28 -5.56 4.64
C ILE A 56 -13.18 -4.65 5.47
N HIS A 57 -13.69 -5.17 6.57
CA HIS A 57 -14.61 -4.48 7.47
C HIS A 57 -13.95 -3.97 8.76
N SER A 58 -12.79 -4.54 9.11
CA SER A 58 -12.04 -4.21 10.31
C SER A 58 -10.55 -4.32 10.06
N LEU A 59 -9.74 -3.77 10.97
CA LEU A 59 -8.28 -3.89 10.86
C LEU A 59 -7.80 -5.34 10.93
N SER A 60 -8.50 -6.19 11.68
CA SER A 60 -8.15 -7.61 11.76
C SER A 60 -8.33 -8.34 10.43
N ASP A 61 -9.14 -7.82 9.53
CA ASP A 61 -9.34 -8.40 8.20
C ASP A 61 -8.11 -8.30 7.30
N ILE A 62 -7.08 -7.56 7.74
CA ILE A 62 -5.80 -7.54 7.03
C ILE A 62 -5.22 -8.95 6.84
N SER A 63 -5.54 -9.87 7.74
CA SER A 63 -5.12 -11.26 7.64
C SER A 63 -5.71 -12.01 6.45
N LYS A 64 -6.79 -11.49 5.86
CA LYS A 64 -7.42 -12.07 4.66
C LYS A 64 -6.65 -11.73 3.39
N LEU A 65 -5.83 -10.68 3.42
CA LEU A 65 -5.10 -10.20 2.25
C LEU A 65 -3.96 -11.16 1.89
N PRO A 66 -3.63 -11.29 0.60
CA PRO A 66 -2.50 -12.13 0.18
C PRO A 66 -1.17 -11.50 0.58
N PHE A 67 -0.18 -12.36 0.84
CA PHE A 67 1.19 -11.91 1.05
C PHE A 67 1.88 -11.60 -0.26
N MET A 68 2.86 -10.70 -0.19
CA MET A 68 3.83 -10.49 -1.24
C MET A 68 5.22 -10.86 -0.74
N MET A 69 5.99 -11.50 -1.62
CA MET A 69 7.38 -11.85 -1.35
C MET A 69 8.29 -10.92 -2.15
N LYS A 70 9.53 -10.79 -1.73
CA LYS A 70 10.52 -9.99 -2.45
C LYS A 70 10.66 -10.45 -3.91
N LYS A 71 10.51 -11.74 -4.16
CA LYS A 71 10.51 -12.32 -5.49
C LYS A 71 9.45 -11.70 -6.39
N ASP A 72 8.26 -11.42 -5.84
CA ASP A 72 7.16 -10.84 -6.59
C ASP A 72 7.49 -9.44 -7.13
N LEU A 73 8.30 -8.68 -6.37
CA LEU A 73 8.77 -7.37 -6.81
C LEU A 73 9.70 -7.46 -8.02
N ARG A 74 10.45 -8.55 -8.13
CA ARG A 74 11.33 -8.80 -9.27
C ARG A 74 10.57 -9.36 -10.46
N ASP A 75 9.65 -10.29 -10.22
CA ASP A 75 8.89 -10.97 -11.27
C ASP A 75 7.93 -10.01 -11.99
N THR A 76 7.55 -8.92 -11.36
CA THR A 76 6.70 -7.88 -11.94
C THR A 76 7.49 -6.70 -12.52
N TYR A 77 8.81 -6.86 -12.67
CA TYR A 77 9.68 -5.85 -13.28
C TYR A 77 9.21 -5.50 -14.69
N PRO A 78 9.28 -4.22 -15.12
CA PRO A 78 9.68 -3.07 -14.30
C PRO A 78 8.51 -2.37 -13.59
N PHE A 79 7.30 -2.39 -14.13
CA PHE A 79 6.21 -1.53 -13.68
C PHE A 79 4.93 -2.30 -13.31
N GLY A 80 5.03 -3.61 -13.17
CA GLY A 80 3.86 -4.47 -12.95
C GLY A 80 3.09 -4.22 -11.65
N LEU A 81 3.71 -3.57 -10.66
CA LEU A 81 3.08 -3.22 -9.40
C LEU A 81 2.71 -1.73 -9.30
N PHE A 82 2.88 -0.98 -10.36
CA PHE A 82 2.50 0.43 -10.36
C PHE A 82 0.98 0.55 -10.40
N ALA A 83 0.44 1.31 -9.46
CA ALA A 83 -1.00 1.52 -9.31
C ALA A 83 -1.49 2.81 -9.98
N LEU A 84 -0.60 3.54 -10.61
CA LEU A 84 -0.88 4.81 -11.26
C LEU A 84 -0.35 4.82 -12.68
N ASP A 85 -0.93 5.69 -13.52
CA ASP A 85 -0.44 5.92 -14.88
C ASP A 85 1.00 6.45 -14.83
N MET A 86 1.85 5.96 -15.74
CA MET A 86 3.24 6.40 -15.84
C MET A 86 3.38 7.91 -16.04
N LYS A 87 2.38 8.57 -16.57
CA LYS A 87 2.36 10.03 -16.69
C LYS A 87 2.42 10.75 -15.36
N GLN A 88 1.99 10.09 -14.29
CA GLN A 88 2.00 10.64 -12.93
C GLN A 88 3.31 10.37 -12.19
N VAL A 89 4.15 9.51 -12.75
CA VAL A 89 5.44 9.16 -12.14
C VAL A 89 6.48 10.19 -12.57
N VAL A 90 7.05 10.87 -11.58
CA VAL A 90 8.06 11.94 -11.83
C VAL A 90 9.47 11.45 -11.57
N ARG A 91 9.66 10.33 -10.89
CA ARG A 91 10.98 9.79 -10.58
C ARG A 91 10.90 8.27 -10.47
N LEU A 92 11.92 7.61 -11.02
CA LEU A 92 12.10 6.17 -10.90
C LEU A 92 13.37 5.88 -10.12
N HIS A 93 13.29 4.91 -9.21
CA HIS A 93 14.45 4.37 -8.51
C HIS A 93 14.50 2.87 -8.71
N ALA A 94 15.71 2.35 -8.88
CA ALA A 94 15.92 0.91 -9.00
C ALA A 94 16.94 0.46 -7.97
N SER A 95 16.73 -0.73 -7.41
CA SER A 95 17.70 -1.33 -6.49
C SER A 95 18.93 -1.83 -7.27
N SER A 96 20.10 -1.77 -6.64
CA SER A 96 21.34 -2.32 -7.17
C SER A 96 21.44 -3.82 -6.88
N GLY A 97 20.44 -4.61 -7.30
CA GLY A 97 20.41 -6.03 -7.02
C GLY A 97 21.61 -6.76 -7.61
N THR A 98 22.19 -7.71 -6.85
CA THR A 98 23.34 -8.48 -7.27
C THR A 98 22.97 -9.67 -8.14
N THR A 99 21.71 -10.10 -8.10
CA THR A 99 21.20 -11.25 -8.85
C THR A 99 19.84 -10.96 -9.43
N GLY A 100 19.69 -11.18 -10.74
CA GLY A 100 18.41 -11.03 -11.43
C GLY A 100 18.01 -9.59 -11.67
N LYS A 101 16.70 -9.39 -11.88
CA LYS A 101 16.13 -8.09 -12.20
C LYS A 101 16.09 -7.18 -10.98
N PRO A 102 16.36 -5.87 -11.14
CA PRO A 102 16.25 -4.95 -10.02
C PRO A 102 14.77 -4.73 -9.62
N ILE A 103 14.59 -4.21 -8.41
CA ILE A 103 13.27 -3.74 -7.96
C ILE A 103 13.16 -2.28 -8.36
N VAL A 104 12.06 -1.92 -9.03
CA VAL A 104 11.81 -0.55 -9.49
C VAL A 104 10.67 0.05 -8.67
N VAL A 105 10.89 1.26 -8.16
CA VAL A 105 9.86 2.05 -7.49
C VAL A 105 9.68 3.39 -8.20
N GLY A 106 8.43 3.86 -8.25
CA GLY A 106 8.08 5.14 -8.85
C GLY A 106 7.54 6.09 -7.81
N TYR A 107 7.92 7.35 -7.92
CA TYR A 107 7.44 8.41 -7.05
C TYR A 107 6.56 9.38 -7.83
N THR A 108 5.47 9.80 -7.22
CA THR A 108 4.60 10.85 -7.74
C THR A 108 4.94 12.19 -7.08
N LYS A 109 4.35 13.25 -7.61
CA LYS A 109 4.54 14.61 -7.10
C LYS A 109 3.80 14.83 -5.78
#